data_0d6b8055f3dcfff444fe9d82124bd3b1
#
_entry.id   0d6b8055f3dcfff444fe9d82124bd3b1
#
_cell.length_a   1.000
_cell.length_b   1.000
_cell.length_c   1.000
_cell.angle_alpha   90.00
_cell.angle_beta   90.00
_cell.angle_gamma   90.00
#
_symmetry.space_group_name_H-M   'P 1'
#
loop_
_entity.id
_entity.type
_entity.pdbx_description
1 polymer ?
#
loop_
_entity_poly.entity_id
_entity_poly.type
_entity_poly.pdbx_seq_one_letter_code
_entity_poly.pdbx_strand_id
1 'polypeptide(L)'
;MSEEKDKGYEYIELEGQWWFEEEWIFPPENPDEEPIAYQLLHDFIINKVVPNARCVELSSHFLPRTIVIEAEHPRLETQYARIILSPTDVREGRPDVEPDLIVHIKYYDLVRVLRGDLDIMEPLFQGQGWLMGNIVTGFDLNDLIDVANGHELTERPGSWPIGHP
;
A
#
# COMPACT_ATOMS: atom_id res chain seq x y z
N MET A 1 16.68 -16.32 15.63
CA MET A 1 18.01 -16.30 15.03
C MET A 1 18.24 -15.02 14.28
N SER A 2 19.37 -14.43 14.51
CA SER A 2 19.74 -13.22 13.80
C SER A 2 19.87 -13.44 12.30
N GLU A 3 20.25 -14.62 11.88
CA GLU A 3 20.35 -14.96 10.46
C GLU A 3 19.03 -14.83 9.71
N GLU A 4 17.93 -15.20 10.33
CA GLU A 4 16.63 -15.06 9.70
C GLU A 4 16.23 -13.60 9.58
N LYS A 5 16.56 -12.79 10.57
CA LYS A 5 16.32 -11.37 10.53
C LYS A 5 17.19 -10.69 9.47
N ASP A 6 18.40 -11.18 9.30
CA ASP A 6 19.36 -10.59 8.38
C ASP A 6 19.14 -10.97 6.94
N LYS A 7 18.30 -11.98 6.66
CA LYS A 7 17.93 -12.31 5.29
C LYS A 7 17.25 -11.15 4.60
N GLY A 8 16.55 -10.34 5.36
CA GLY A 8 15.86 -9.19 4.82
C GLY A 8 14.74 -9.55 3.88
N TYR A 9 14.49 -8.66 2.97
CA TYR A 9 13.43 -8.78 2.00
C TYR A 9 13.80 -9.78 0.89
N GLU A 10 12.83 -10.58 0.47
CA GLU A 10 12.93 -11.44 -0.69
C GLU A 10 11.68 -11.29 -1.53
N TYR A 11 11.84 -11.05 -2.83
CA TYR A 11 10.71 -10.96 -3.75
C TYR A 11 10.14 -12.36 -3.99
N ILE A 12 8.83 -12.50 -3.81
CA ILE A 12 8.13 -13.76 -3.97
C ILE A 12 6.93 -13.54 -4.89
N GLU A 13 6.87 -14.28 -5.99
CA GLU A 13 5.70 -14.27 -6.86
C GLU A 13 4.69 -15.30 -6.35
N LEU A 14 3.47 -14.84 -6.15
CA LEU A 14 2.39 -15.72 -5.74
C LEU A 14 1.85 -16.47 -6.95
N GLU A 15 1.56 -17.74 -6.78
CA GLU A 15 1.17 -18.62 -7.89
C GLU A 15 -0.29 -19.05 -7.79
N GLY A 16 -0.82 -19.54 -8.92
CA GLY A 16 -2.17 -20.06 -8.98
C GLY A 16 -3.22 -19.04 -8.65
N GLN A 17 -4.29 -19.48 -8.08
CA GLN A 17 -5.38 -18.62 -7.63
C GLN A 17 -5.14 -18.20 -6.18
N TRP A 18 -4.02 -17.53 -5.95
CA TRP A 18 -3.58 -17.14 -4.61
C TRP A 18 -4.63 -16.30 -3.86
N TRP A 19 -5.49 -15.57 -4.60
CA TRP A 19 -6.54 -14.76 -3.99
C TRP A 19 -7.67 -15.61 -3.39
N PHE A 20 -7.71 -16.89 -3.67
CA PHE A 20 -8.59 -17.82 -2.97
C PHE A 20 -7.85 -18.54 -1.84
N GLU A 21 -6.68 -19.09 -2.16
CA GLU A 21 -5.94 -19.98 -1.25
C GLU A 21 -5.35 -19.26 -0.05
N GLU A 22 -4.91 -18.02 -0.27
CA GLU A 22 -4.26 -17.26 0.77
C GLU A 22 -5.22 -16.40 1.57
N GLU A 23 -6.49 -16.66 1.45
CA GLU A 23 -7.52 -15.89 2.14
C GLU A 23 -7.36 -14.39 1.89
N TRP A 24 -7.15 -14.02 0.63
CA TRP A 24 -7.31 -12.63 0.29
C TRP A 24 -8.68 -12.22 0.79
N ILE A 25 -8.71 -11.24 1.64
CA ILE A 25 -9.82 -10.97 2.55
C ILE A 25 -11.13 -10.70 1.83
N PHE A 26 -11.07 -10.36 0.57
CA PHE A 26 -12.24 -9.99 -0.19
C PHE A 26 -12.20 -10.70 -1.53
N PRO A 27 -13.24 -11.48 -1.85
CA PRO A 27 -13.27 -12.12 -3.15
C PRO A 27 -13.32 -11.07 -4.26
N PRO A 28 -12.53 -11.23 -5.32
CA PRO A 28 -12.55 -10.31 -6.44
C PRO A 28 -13.90 -10.36 -7.16
N GLU A 29 -14.23 -9.30 -7.88
CA GLU A 29 -15.47 -9.26 -8.67
C GLU A 29 -15.54 -10.40 -9.65
N ASN A 30 -14.41 -10.70 -10.28
CA ASN A 30 -14.29 -11.88 -11.15
C ASN A 30 -13.33 -12.85 -10.49
N PRO A 31 -13.85 -13.92 -9.85
CA PRO A 31 -13.00 -14.87 -9.13
C PRO A 31 -12.07 -15.68 -10.04
N ASP A 32 -12.32 -15.69 -11.34
CA ASP A 32 -11.47 -16.43 -12.28
C ASP A 32 -10.26 -15.63 -12.74
N GLU A 33 -10.19 -14.35 -12.41
CA GLU A 33 -9.11 -13.48 -12.83
C GLU A 33 -8.35 -12.94 -11.62
N GLU A 34 -7.04 -12.84 -11.78
CA GLU A 34 -6.19 -12.20 -10.77
C GLU A 34 -6.61 -10.73 -10.65
N PRO A 35 -6.87 -10.23 -9.41
CA PRO A 35 -7.29 -8.85 -9.24
C PRO A 35 -6.20 -7.87 -9.68
N ILE A 36 -6.60 -6.79 -10.33
CA ILE A 36 -5.67 -5.71 -10.69
C ILE A 36 -5.33 -4.86 -9.47
N ALA A 37 -4.26 -4.09 -9.56
CA ALA A 37 -3.78 -3.29 -8.44
C ALA A 37 -4.86 -2.34 -7.89
N TYR A 38 -5.63 -1.71 -8.77
CA TYR A 38 -6.73 -0.86 -8.32
C TYR A 38 -7.72 -1.63 -7.44
N GLN A 39 -8.10 -2.84 -7.86
CA GLN A 39 -9.04 -3.65 -7.10
C GLN A 39 -8.47 -4.05 -5.74
N LEU A 40 -7.19 -4.42 -5.70
CA LEU A 40 -6.53 -4.74 -4.43
C LEU A 40 -6.59 -3.56 -3.46
N LEU A 41 -6.26 -2.38 -3.95
CA LEU A 41 -6.25 -1.17 -3.14
C LEU A 41 -7.66 -0.76 -2.75
N HIS A 42 -8.60 -0.84 -3.69
CA HIS A 42 -10.00 -0.54 -3.42
C HIS A 42 -10.55 -1.43 -2.31
N ASP A 43 -10.34 -2.74 -2.43
CA ASP A 43 -10.83 -3.70 -1.45
C ASP A 43 -10.19 -3.46 -0.09
N PHE A 44 -8.89 -3.19 -0.07
CA PHE A 44 -8.18 -2.89 1.16
C PHE A 44 -8.75 -1.63 1.83
N ILE A 45 -8.92 -0.57 1.07
CA ILE A 45 -9.40 0.71 1.62
C ILE A 45 -10.84 0.60 2.10
N ILE A 46 -11.72 0.04 1.29
CA ILE A 46 -13.15 -0.03 1.63
C ILE A 46 -13.40 -0.99 2.80
N ASN A 47 -12.62 -2.03 2.92
CA ASN A 47 -12.90 -3.07 3.91
C ASN A 47 -12.00 -3.04 5.15
N LYS A 48 -10.81 -2.46 5.05
CA LYS A 48 -9.88 -2.39 6.19
C LYS A 48 -9.62 -0.98 6.70
N VAL A 49 -9.72 0.02 5.85
CA VAL A 49 -9.42 1.40 6.23
C VAL A 49 -10.67 2.15 6.64
N VAL A 50 -11.65 2.22 5.74
CA VAL A 50 -12.86 3.02 5.98
C VAL A 50 -13.64 2.58 7.22
N PRO A 51 -13.86 1.27 7.47
CA PRO A 51 -14.60 0.85 8.67
C PRO A 51 -13.76 0.86 9.94
N ASN A 52 -12.46 1.11 9.85
CA ASN A 52 -11.56 1.08 11.00
C ASN A 52 -11.49 2.46 11.62
N ALA A 53 -12.03 2.59 12.85
CA ALA A 53 -12.08 3.87 13.54
C ALA A 53 -10.70 4.49 13.75
N ARG A 54 -9.68 3.68 13.99
CA ARG A 54 -8.32 4.17 14.17
C ARG A 54 -7.74 4.72 12.87
N CYS A 55 -8.06 4.09 11.74
CA CYS A 55 -7.66 4.59 10.43
C CYS A 55 -8.37 5.91 10.10
N VAL A 56 -9.64 6.01 10.39
CA VAL A 56 -10.42 7.24 10.16
C VAL A 56 -9.84 8.38 10.99
N GLU A 57 -9.55 8.12 12.26
CA GLU A 57 -8.94 9.12 13.12
C GLU A 57 -7.58 9.55 12.61
N LEU A 58 -6.73 8.58 12.27
CA LEU A 58 -5.39 8.87 11.76
C LEU A 58 -5.46 9.70 10.48
N SER A 59 -6.27 9.29 9.52
CA SER A 59 -6.36 9.98 8.23
C SER A 59 -6.98 11.36 8.35
N SER A 60 -7.74 11.63 9.40
CA SER A 60 -8.30 12.97 9.62
C SER A 60 -7.23 14.02 9.87
N HIS A 61 -6.03 13.59 10.24
CA HIS A 61 -4.90 14.48 10.46
C HIS A 61 -4.02 14.64 9.21
N PHE A 62 -4.30 13.86 8.17
CA PHE A 62 -3.52 13.94 6.94
C PHE A 62 -3.99 15.09 6.05
N LEU A 63 -3.06 15.62 5.26
CA LEU A 63 -3.41 16.50 4.16
C LEU A 63 -4.04 15.67 3.03
N PRO A 64 -4.94 16.29 2.23
CA PRO A 64 -5.58 15.57 1.12
C PRO A 64 -4.65 15.44 -0.08
N ARG A 65 -3.60 14.67 0.10
CA ARG A 65 -2.57 14.44 -0.92
C ARG A 65 -2.90 13.23 -1.78
N THR A 66 -2.43 13.27 -3.01
CA THR A 66 -2.66 12.21 -3.98
C THR A 66 -1.39 11.40 -4.19
N ILE A 67 -1.52 10.08 -4.10
CA ILE A 67 -0.44 9.13 -4.33
C ILE A 67 -0.80 8.28 -5.54
N VAL A 68 0.13 8.15 -6.47
CA VAL A 68 0.00 7.19 -7.56
C VAL A 68 0.77 5.93 -7.18
N ILE A 69 0.11 4.79 -7.27
CA ILE A 69 0.73 3.49 -7.12
C ILE A 69 0.95 2.93 -8.51
N GLU A 70 2.22 2.68 -8.85
CA GLU A 70 2.60 2.00 -10.09
C GLU A 70 2.99 0.58 -9.71
N ALA A 71 2.13 -0.37 -10.03
CA ALA A 71 2.37 -1.77 -9.70
C ALA A 71 2.92 -2.51 -10.91
N GLU A 72 4.18 -2.90 -10.81
CA GLU A 72 4.88 -3.62 -11.87
C GLU A 72 4.52 -5.09 -11.80
N HIS A 73 3.82 -5.58 -12.82
CA HIS A 73 3.47 -6.99 -12.91
C HIS A 73 4.52 -7.74 -13.73
N PRO A 74 4.90 -8.95 -13.34
CA PRO A 74 5.95 -9.67 -14.08
C PRO A 74 5.55 -10.14 -15.48
N ARG A 75 4.25 -10.20 -15.76
CA ARG A 75 3.73 -10.71 -17.04
C ARG A 75 2.80 -9.74 -17.76
N LEU A 76 2.27 -8.76 -17.07
CA LEU A 76 1.32 -7.80 -17.63
C LEU A 76 1.93 -6.41 -17.63
N GLU A 77 1.28 -5.49 -18.31
CA GLU A 77 1.70 -4.10 -18.27
C GLU A 77 1.58 -3.54 -16.85
N THR A 78 2.37 -2.52 -16.56
CA THR A 78 2.32 -1.83 -15.27
C THR A 78 0.90 -1.30 -15.02
N GLN A 79 0.41 -1.52 -13.82
CA GLN A 79 -0.93 -1.13 -13.41
C GLN A 79 -0.86 0.13 -12.56
N TYR A 80 -1.86 0.98 -12.69
CA TYR A 80 -1.89 2.26 -12.00
C TYR A 80 -3.16 2.42 -11.20
N ALA A 81 -3.00 2.95 -9.99
CA ALA A 81 -4.11 3.39 -9.17
C ALA A 81 -3.67 4.63 -8.42
N ARG A 82 -4.62 5.42 -7.96
CA ARG A 82 -4.30 6.61 -7.16
C ARG A 82 -5.09 6.59 -5.88
N ILE A 83 -4.41 6.99 -4.81
CA ILE A 83 -4.98 7.06 -3.48
C ILE A 83 -5.05 8.52 -3.08
N ILE A 84 -6.18 8.92 -2.53
CA ILE A 84 -6.34 10.22 -1.89
C ILE A 84 -6.32 9.94 -0.40
N LEU A 85 -5.42 10.60 0.34
CA LEU A 85 -5.21 10.27 1.74
C LEU A 85 -6.34 10.72 2.66
N SER A 86 -6.96 11.85 2.37
CA SER A 86 -7.97 12.39 3.28
C SER A 86 -9.02 13.21 2.54
N PRO A 87 -10.32 12.84 2.59
CA PRO A 87 -10.79 11.55 3.08
C PRO A 87 -10.25 10.42 2.22
N THR A 88 -9.95 9.29 2.85
CA THR A 88 -9.29 8.20 2.15
C THR A 88 -10.17 7.60 1.06
N ASP A 89 -9.66 7.57 -0.15
CA ASP A 89 -10.36 7.08 -1.33
C ASP A 89 -9.34 6.53 -2.32
N VAL A 90 -9.80 5.74 -3.27
CA VAL A 90 -8.95 5.18 -4.31
C VAL A 90 -9.67 5.25 -5.65
N ARG A 91 -8.90 5.54 -6.70
CA ARG A 91 -9.41 5.62 -8.06
C ARG A 91 -8.47 4.90 -9.01
N GLU A 92 -9.01 4.43 -10.11
CA GLU A 92 -8.23 3.75 -11.12
C GLU A 92 -7.45 4.76 -11.96
N GLY A 93 -6.23 4.36 -12.37
CA GLY A 93 -5.43 5.13 -13.30
C GLY A 93 -4.65 6.26 -12.64
N ARG A 94 -4.11 7.12 -13.49
CA ARG A 94 -3.30 8.25 -13.07
C ARG A 94 -4.14 9.53 -13.07
N PRO A 95 -3.81 10.50 -12.19
CA PRO A 95 -4.51 11.78 -12.21
C PRO A 95 -4.07 12.63 -13.41
N ASP A 96 -4.90 13.63 -13.74
CA ASP A 96 -4.57 14.59 -14.79
C ASP A 96 -3.52 15.59 -14.35
N VAL A 97 -3.34 15.73 -13.05
CA VAL A 97 -2.36 16.64 -12.46
C VAL A 97 -1.24 15.84 -11.83
N GLU A 98 -0.11 16.47 -11.60
CA GLU A 98 1.03 15.82 -10.95
C GLU A 98 0.65 15.37 -9.54
N PRO A 99 0.88 14.12 -9.18
CA PRO A 99 0.60 13.66 -7.81
C PRO A 99 1.63 14.17 -6.82
N ASP A 100 1.29 14.14 -5.55
CA ASP A 100 2.22 14.49 -4.48
C ASP A 100 3.32 13.44 -4.31
N LEU A 101 3.00 12.20 -4.59
CA LEU A 101 3.94 11.08 -4.47
C LEU A 101 3.62 10.02 -5.52
N ILE A 102 4.66 9.42 -6.07
CA ILE A 102 4.56 8.21 -6.89
C ILE A 102 5.29 7.10 -6.15
N VAL A 103 4.63 5.96 -5.98
CA VAL A 103 5.22 4.75 -5.41
C VAL A 103 5.27 3.70 -6.50
N HIS A 104 6.46 3.32 -6.91
CA HIS A 104 6.66 2.22 -7.85
C HIS A 104 7.01 0.97 -7.05
N ILE A 105 6.19 -0.06 -7.17
CA ILE A 105 6.33 -1.29 -6.40
C ILE A 105 5.93 -2.48 -7.27
N LYS A 106 6.55 -3.62 -7.04
CA LYS A 106 6.16 -4.84 -7.74
C LYS A 106 4.78 -5.30 -7.28
N TYR A 107 3.98 -5.77 -8.21
CA TYR A 107 2.59 -6.16 -7.95
C TYR A 107 2.48 -7.16 -6.78
N TYR A 108 3.32 -8.21 -6.77
CA TYR A 108 3.24 -9.21 -5.69
C TYR A 108 3.75 -8.69 -4.36
N ASP A 109 4.66 -7.73 -4.37
CA ASP A 109 5.05 -7.03 -3.15
C ASP A 109 3.88 -6.21 -2.61
N LEU A 110 3.14 -5.55 -3.50
CA LEU A 110 1.95 -4.80 -3.08
C LEU A 110 0.93 -5.71 -2.41
N VAL A 111 0.67 -6.88 -2.98
CA VAL A 111 -0.24 -7.86 -2.38
C VAL A 111 0.21 -8.21 -0.96
N ARG A 112 1.49 -8.50 -0.78
CA ARG A 112 2.03 -8.87 0.52
C ARG A 112 1.95 -7.74 1.53
N VAL A 113 2.19 -6.52 1.07
CA VAL A 113 2.06 -5.31 1.91
C VAL A 113 0.62 -5.16 2.40
N LEU A 114 -0.33 -5.28 1.50
CA LEU A 114 -1.74 -5.12 1.87
C LEU A 114 -2.24 -6.24 2.78
N ARG A 115 -1.65 -7.42 2.69
CA ARG A 115 -1.96 -8.53 3.60
C ARG A 115 -1.29 -8.39 4.97
N GLY A 116 -0.35 -7.49 5.11
CA GLY A 116 0.39 -7.33 6.36
C GLY A 116 1.61 -8.23 6.50
N ASP A 117 2.00 -8.92 5.43
CA ASP A 117 3.12 -9.86 5.43
C ASP A 117 4.46 -9.19 5.10
N LEU A 118 4.42 -7.97 4.60
CA LEU A 118 5.61 -7.25 4.15
C LEU A 118 5.47 -5.78 4.48
N ASP A 119 6.52 -5.19 5.06
CA ASP A 119 6.59 -3.74 5.25
C ASP A 119 6.90 -3.10 3.90
N ILE A 120 6.12 -2.11 3.50
CA ILE A 120 6.29 -1.44 2.20
C ILE A 120 7.69 -0.84 2.04
N MET A 121 8.34 -0.48 3.13
CA MET A 121 9.68 0.11 3.07
C MET A 121 10.76 -0.91 2.71
N GLU A 122 10.52 -2.20 2.97
CA GLU A 122 11.51 -3.24 2.70
C GLU A 122 11.90 -3.34 1.23
N PRO A 123 10.96 -3.52 0.29
CA PRO A 123 11.35 -3.57 -1.13
C PRO A 123 11.97 -2.26 -1.60
N LEU A 124 11.54 -1.12 -1.05
CA LEU A 124 12.10 0.17 -1.43
C LEU A 124 13.56 0.29 -0.97
N PHE A 125 13.87 -0.11 0.25
CA PHE A 125 15.24 -0.08 0.75
C PHE A 125 16.16 -1.05 -0.01
N GLN A 126 15.60 -2.12 -0.56
CA GLN A 126 16.36 -3.11 -1.31
C GLN A 126 16.45 -2.77 -2.80
N GLY A 127 15.96 -1.61 -3.21
CA GLY A 127 16.03 -1.20 -4.62
C GLY A 127 15.05 -1.92 -5.53
N GLN A 128 14.03 -2.56 -4.96
CA GLN A 128 13.01 -3.29 -5.73
C GLN A 128 11.79 -2.43 -6.06
N GLY A 129 11.87 -1.18 -5.75
CA GLY A 129 10.87 -0.17 -6.07
C GLY A 129 11.48 1.19 -5.80
N TRP A 130 10.70 2.24 -6.00
CA TRP A 130 11.18 3.59 -5.75
C TRP A 130 10.04 4.54 -5.43
N LEU A 131 10.42 5.64 -4.79
CA LEU A 131 9.51 6.75 -4.48
C LEU A 131 9.96 7.99 -5.24
N MET A 132 9.00 8.78 -5.69
CA MET A 132 9.27 10.08 -6.28
C MET A 132 8.24 11.08 -5.78
N GLY A 133 8.70 12.16 -5.16
CA GLY A 133 7.83 13.21 -4.66
C GLY A 133 7.95 13.42 -3.16
N ASN A 134 6.86 13.72 -2.51
CA ASN A 134 6.83 14.06 -1.09
C ASN A 134 6.95 12.81 -0.22
N ILE A 135 8.13 12.63 0.37
CA ILE A 135 8.41 11.43 1.16
C ILE A 135 7.55 11.33 2.43
N VAL A 136 7.17 12.47 2.99
CA VAL A 136 6.30 12.50 4.18
C VAL A 136 4.94 11.87 3.85
N THR A 137 4.44 12.11 2.63
CA THR A 137 3.22 11.47 2.15
C THR A 137 3.36 9.96 2.14
N GLY A 138 4.55 9.45 1.81
CA GLY A 138 4.84 8.03 1.86
C GLY A 138 4.77 7.46 3.27
N PHE A 139 5.27 8.20 4.26
CA PHE A 139 5.15 7.78 5.66
C PHE A 139 3.70 7.76 6.11
N ASP A 140 2.89 8.71 5.68
CA ASP A 140 1.47 8.72 6.01
C ASP A 140 0.76 7.47 5.46
N LEU A 141 1.06 7.12 4.23
CA LEU A 141 0.51 5.91 3.62
C LEU A 141 0.94 4.66 4.39
N ASN A 142 2.22 4.57 4.73
CA ASN A 142 2.74 3.45 5.48
C ASN A 142 2.05 3.31 6.84
N ASP A 143 1.86 4.42 7.54
CA ASP A 143 1.17 4.43 8.83
C ASP A 143 -0.27 3.94 8.68
N LEU A 144 -0.95 4.39 7.64
CA LEU A 144 -2.33 4.00 7.38
C LEU A 144 -2.45 2.49 7.14
N ILE A 145 -1.53 1.94 6.35
CA ILE A 145 -1.49 0.51 6.07
C ILE A 145 -1.21 -0.28 7.35
N ASP A 146 -0.26 0.17 8.16
CA ASP A 146 0.08 -0.50 9.41
C ASP A 146 -1.11 -0.55 10.37
N VAL A 147 -1.78 0.57 10.54
CA VAL A 147 -2.96 0.64 11.42
C VAL A 147 -4.09 -0.24 10.88
N ALA A 148 -4.30 -0.23 9.57
CA ALA A 148 -5.33 -1.07 8.95
C ALA A 148 -5.07 -2.55 9.17
N ASN A 149 -3.80 -2.95 9.27
CA ASN A 149 -3.40 -4.33 9.51
C ASN A 149 -3.25 -4.66 11.00
N GLY A 150 -3.68 -3.75 11.88
CA GLY A 150 -3.68 -3.98 13.31
C GLY A 150 -2.35 -3.74 14.01
N HIS A 151 -1.39 -3.15 13.31
CA HIS A 151 -0.10 -2.82 13.91
C HIS A 151 -0.17 -1.50 14.65
N GLU A 152 0.64 -1.36 15.68
CA GLU A 152 0.75 -0.09 16.39
C GLU A 152 1.77 0.79 15.69
N LEU A 153 1.51 2.10 15.72
CA LEU A 153 2.43 3.06 15.16
C LEU A 153 3.67 3.19 16.03
N THR A 154 4.83 3.24 15.39
CA THR A 154 6.10 3.52 16.04
C THR A 154 6.34 5.02 15.96
N GLU A 155 6.69 5.63 17.08
CA GLU A 155 7.06 7.04 17.08
C GLU A 155 8.28 7.26 16.22
N ARG A 156 8.19 8.27 15.37
CA ARG A 156 9.28 8.68 14.50
C ARG A 156 9.51 10.17 14.66
N PRO A 157 10.70 10.57 15.07
CA PRO A 157 11.00 11.98 15.24
C PRO A 157 10.74 12.76 13.96
N GLY A 158 10.02 13.87 14.07
CA GLY A 158 9.75 14.77 12.96
C GLY A 158 8.74 14.27 11.95
N SER A 159 8.23 13.08 12.12
CA SER A 159 7.27 12.55 11.15
C SER A 159 5.84 12.70 11.59
N TRP A 160 5.61 12.91 12.90
CA TRP A 160 4.24 12.96 13.32
C TRP A 160 4.00 14.06 14.34
N PRO A 161 2.72 14.28 14.58
CA PRO A 161 1.68 13.91 13.68
C PRO A 161 1.77 14.79 12.46
N ILE A 162 1.57 14.17 11.32
CA ILE A 162 1.65 14.88 10.07
C ILE A 162 0.52 15.91 10.00
N GLY A 163 0.87 17.09 9.53
CA GLY A 163 -0.05 18.21 9.59
C GLY A 163 0.04 18.98 10.90
N HIS A 164 0.79 18.49 11.84
CA HIS A 164 1.08 19.18 13.06
C HIS A 164 2.22 20.16 12.87
N PRO A 165 2.12 21.31 13.44
CA PRO A 165 3.26 22.22 13.45
C PRO A 165 4.39 21.65 14.29
#